data_0d80a116e05b26b0b997daf84cd9ce6f
#
_entry.id   0d80a116e05b26b0b997daf84cd9ce6f
#
_cell.length_a   1.000
_cell.length_b   1.000
_cell.length_c   1.000
_cell.angle_alpha   90.00
_cell.angle_beta   90.00
_cell.angle_gamma   90.00
#
_symmetry.space_group_name_H-M   'P 1'
#
loop_
_entity.id
_entity.type
_entity.pdbx_description
1 polymer ?
#
loop_
_entity_poly.entity_id
_entity_poly.type
_entity_poly.pdbx_seq_one_letter_code
_entity_poly.pdbx_strand_id
1 'polypeptide(L)'
;MPIQYYPAEDVKELVNEVVKKTPFSYIDADRVFCYRSRGSRSKRCLARCYSFLKIWQKALKLPPFYIVEVLSERYDRLSQEEKTKVIIHELLHIPKSFGGGLRPHAGYVTRKAIDELYFRYMASKNGNPKRA
;
A
#
# COMPACT_ATOMS: atom_id res chain seq x y z
N MET A 1 -9.66 19.63 -15.67
CA MET A 1 -8.77 18.61 -16.23
C MET A 1 -9.04 17.25 -15.59
N PRO A 2 -9.23 16.22 -16.36
CA PRO A 2 -9.42 14.89 -15.79
C PRO A 2 -8.15 14.37 -15.13
N ILE A 3 -8.34 13.50 -14.17
CA ILE A 3 -7.21 12.83 -13.51
C ILE A 3 -6.63 11.81 -14.48
N GLN A 4 -5.31 11.78 -14.57
CA GLN A 4 -4.62 10.81 -15.39
C GLN A 4 -3.89 9.82 -14.48
N TYR A 5 -3.81 8.57 -14.92
CA TYR A 5 -3.21 7.49 -14.15
C TYR A 5 -2.03 6.88 -14.90
N TYR A 6 -0.95 6.64 -14.17
CA TYR A 6 0.27 6.05 -14.73
C TYR A 6 0.76 4.92 -13.82
N PRO A 7 1.29 3.83 -14.39
CA PRO A 7 1.93 2.82 -13.55
C PRO A 7 3.05 3.45 -12.74
N ALA A 8 3.16 3.05 -11.48
CA ALA A 8 4.16 3.58 -10.56
C ALA A 8 5.12 2.48 -10.14
N GLU A 9 6.17 2.25 -10.94
CA GLU A 9 7.11 1.17 -10.67
C GLU A 9 7.90 1.38 -9.39
N ASP A 10 8.23 2.62 -9.07
CA ASP A 10 8.92 2.95 -7.82
C ASP A 10 8.08 2.56 -6.61
N VAL A 11 6.77 2.80 -6.68
CA VAL A 11 5.85 2.42 -5.61
C VAL A 11 5.72 0.90 -5.55
N LYS A 12 5.68 0.24 -6.71
CA LYS A 12 5.59 -1.22 -6.76
C LYS A 12 6.82 -1.86 -6.12
N GLU A 13 7.99 -1.33 -6.41
CA GLU A 13 9.23 -1.82 -5.79
C GLU A 13 9.19 -1.65 -4.28
N LEU A 14 8.69 -0.51 -3.82
CA LEU A 14 8.57 -0.24 -2.40
C LEU A 14 7.58 -1.21 -1.74
N VAL A 15 6.42 -1.45 -2.38
CA VAL A 15 5.46 -2.43 -1.89
C VAL A 15 6.10 -3.81 -1.78
N ASN A 16 6.81 -4.24 -2.81
CA ASN A 16 7.46 -5.55 -2.80
C ASN A 16 8.47 -5.66 -1.65
N GLU A 17 9.27 -4.61 -1.44
CA GLU A 17 10.23 -4.58 -0.34
C GLU A 17 9.55 -4.64 1.02
N VAL A 18 8.54 -3.82 1.20
CA VAL A 18 7.83 -3.76 2.49
C VAL A 18 7.19 -5.10 2.80
N VAL A 19 6.51 -5.71 1.83
CA VAL A 19 5.87 -7.00 2.02
C VAL A 19 6.91 -8.07 2.39
N LYS A 20 8.05 -8.03 1.74
CA LYS A 20 9.11 -9.02 1.96
C LYS A 20 9.78 -8.86 3.32
N LYS A 21 9.91 -7.65 3.82
CA LYS A 21 10.71 -7.35 5.02
C LYS A 21 9.90 -7.09 6.28
N THR A 22 8.60 -7.25 6.22
CA THR A 22 7.71 -7.03 7.36
C THR A 22 6.72 -8.20 7.46
N PRO A 23 5.95 -8.27 8.58
CA PRO A 23 4.97 -9.34 8.73
C PRO A 23 3.73 -9.22 7.85
N PHE A 24 3.86 -8.74 6.62
CA PHE A 24 2.77 -8.72 5.64
C PHE A 24 2.75 -9.99 4.79
N SER A 25 3.06 -11.14 5.40
CA SER A 25 3.14 -12.40 4.67
C SER A 25 1.82 -12.82 4.01
N TYR A 26 0.69 -12.29 4.50
CA TYR A 26 -0.61 -12.59 3.93
C TYR A 26 -0.90 -11.77 2.66
N ILE A 27 -0.06 -10.82 2.32
CA ILE A 27 -0.25 -10.01 1.11
C ILE A 27 0.50 -10.65 -0.05
N ASP A 28 -0.25 -10.97 -1.09
CA ASP A 28 0.33 -11.44 -2.35
C ASP A 28 0.68 -10.21 -3.17
N ALA A 29 1.96 -9.83 -3.14
CA ALA A 29 2.41 -8.63 -3.82
C ALA A 29 2.17 -8.66 -5.33
N ASP A 30 2.12 -9.85 -5.93
CA ASP A 30 1.84 -9.98 -7.35
C ASP A 30 0.42 -9.57 -7.71
N ARG A 31 -0.46 -9.48 -6.71
CA ARG A 31 -1.84 -9.05 -6.90
C ARG A 31 -2.10 -7.66 -6.36
N VAL A 32 -1.05 -6.91 -6.08
CA VAL A 32 -1.15 -5.50 -5.69
C VAL A 32 -0.54 -4.67 -6.81
N PHE A 33 -1.39 -3.88 -7.46
CA PHE A 33 -0.96 -2.99 -8.54
C PHE A 33 -0.73 -1.60 -7.98
N CYS A 34 0.23 -0.90 -8.52
CA CYS A 34 0.60 0.42 -8.01
C CYS A 34 0.52 1.44 -9.14
N TYR A 35 -0.23 2.50 -8.89
CA TYR A 35 -0.44 3.58 -9.86
C TYR A 35 -0.18 4.93 -9.21
N ARG A 36 0.14 5.87 -10.05
CA ARG A 36 0.30 7.26 -9.64
C ARG A 36 -0.71 8.08 -10.43
N SER A 37 -1.40 9.00 -9.76
CA SER A 37 -2.36 9.87 -10.42
C SER A 37 -1.84 11.29 -10.45
N ARG A 38 -2.24 12.03 -11.48
CA ARG A 38 -1.97 13.46 -11.63
C ARG A 38 -3.27 14.17 -11.93
N GLY A 39 -3.39 15.38 -11.41
CA GLY A 39 -4.58 16.19 -11.65
C GLY A 39 -5.58 16.16 -10.50
N SER A 40 -5.25 15.53 -9.40
CA SER A 40 -6.11 15.52 -8.23
C SER A 40 -6.11 16.89 -7.56
N ARG A 41 -7.29 17.30 -7.12
CA ARG A 41 -7.45 18.54 -6.35
C ARG A 41 -7.50 18.30 -4.86
N SER A 42 -7.31 17.06 -4.44
CA SER A 42 -7.31 16.74 -3.02
C SER A 42 -6.17 17.46 -2.30
N LYS A 43 -6.49 18.05 -1.16
CA LYS A 43 -5.51 18.80 -0.38
C LYS A 43 -4.90 17.97 0.77
N ARG A 44 -5.47 16.82 1.07
CA ARG A 44 -5.03 16.01 2.21
C ARG A 44 -4.66 14.59 1.83
N CYS A 45 -5.23 14.08 0.78
CA CYS A 45 -5.01 12.70 0.41
C CYS A 45 -3.64 12.51 -0.21
N LEU A 46 -2.88 11.56 0.32
CA LEU A 46 -1.55 11.23 -0.19
C LEU A 46 -1.59 9.98 -1.06
N ALA A 47 -2.47 9.05 -0.71
CA ALA A 47 -2.59 7.78 -1.39
C ALA A 47 -3.95 7.15 -1.09
N ARG A 48 -4.30 6.14 -1.88
CA ARG A 48 -5.54 5.40 -1.70
C ARG A 48 -5.29 3.93 -1.96
N CYS A 49 -6.07 3.08 -1.29
CA CYS A 49 -6.07 1.66 -1.57
C CYS A 49 -7.45 1.27 -2.08
N TYR A 50 -7.50 0.61 -3.22
CA TYR A 50 -8.74 0.15 -3.82
C TYR A 50 -8.83 -1.35 -3.69
N SER A 51 -10.02 -1.83 -3.37
CA SER A 51 -10.28 -3.25 -3.26
C SER A 51 -11.03 -3.75 -4.49
N PHE A 52 -10.93 -5.04 -4.73
CA PHE A 52 -11.64 -5.72 -5.82
C PHE A 52 -12.73 -6.55 -5.16
N LEU A 53 -13.94 -6.02 -5.13
CA LEU A 53 -15.04 -6.61 -4.37
C LEU A 53 -15.36 -8.02 -4.85
N LYS A 54 -15.91 -8.82 -3.93
CA LYS A 54 -16.22 -10.22 -4.24
C LYS A 54 -17.17 -10.38 -5.41
N ILE A 55 -18.13 -9.48 -5.56
CA ILE A 55 -19.06 -9.57 -6.69
C ILE A 55 -18.32 -9.45 -8.04
N TRP A 56 -17.31 -8.57 -8.10
CA TRP A 56 -16.48 -8.44 -9.29
C TRP A 56 -15.64 -9.70 -9.52
N GLN A 57 -15.10 -10.27 -8.44
CA GLN A 57 -14.32 -11.49 -8.54
C GLN A 57 -15.15 -12.63 -9.14
N LYS A 58 -16.38 -12.74 -8.68
CA LYS A 58 -17.26 -13.79 -9.18
C LYS A 58 -17.70 -13.52 -10.62
N ALA A 59 -18.07 -12.30 -10.93
CA ALA A 59 -18.54 -11.95 -12.26
C ALA A 59 -17.46 -12.15 -13.32
N LEU A 60 -16.22 -11.76 -13.00
CA LEU A 60 -15.10 -11.83 -13.93
C LEU A 60 -14.30 -13.12 -13.79
N LYS A 61 -14.63 -13.95 -12.80
CA LYS A 61 -13.92 -15.20 -12.51
C LYS A 61 -12.43 -14.96 -12.28
N LEU A 62 -12.14 -13.94 -11.46
CA LEU A 62 -10.78 -13.55 -11.11
C LEU A 62 -10.57 -13.63 -9.61
N PRO A 63 -9.33 -13.85 -9.17
CA PRO A 63 -9.01 -13.79 -7.75
C PRO A 63 -8.98 -12.35 -7.26
N PRO A 64 -8.86 -12.13 -5.94
CA PRO A 64 -8.78 -10.77 -5.41
C PRO A 64 -7.50 -10.05 -5.84
N PHE A 65 -7.66 -8.77 -6.16
CA PHE A 65 -6.57 -7.84 -6.47
C PHE A 65 -6.77 -6.57 -5.66
N TYR A 66 -5.70 -5.82 -5.50
CA TYR A 66 -5.74 -4.50 -4.85
C TYR A 66 -4.95 -3.52 -5.69
N ILE A 67 -5.30 -2.24 -5.57
CA ILE A 67 -4.56 -1.16 -6.23
C ILE A 67 -4.17 -0.15 -5.19
N VAL A 68 -2.90 0.21 -5.15
CA VAL A 68 -2.41 1.32 -4.35
C VAL A 68 -2.15 2.46 -5.31
N GLU A 69 -2.84 3.57 -5.09
CA GLU A 69 -2.67 4.78 -5.90
C GLU A 69 -2.00 5.85 -5.05
N VAL A 70 -0.91 6.43 -5.54
CA VAL A 70 -0.31 7.58 -4.89
C VAL A 70 -0.66 8.83 -5.69
N LEU A 71 -1.01 9.91 -4.98
CA LEU A 71 -1.34 11.18 -5.61
C LEU A 71 -0.05 11.96 -5.81
N SER A 72 0.37 12.07 -7.07
CA SER A 72 1.70 12.54 -7.42
C SER A 72 2.04 13.91 -6.83
N GLU A 73 1.09 14.85 -6.91
CA GLU A 73 1.34 16.23 -6.46
C GLU A 73 1.75 16.32 -4.99
N ARG A 74 1.33 15.36 -4.19
CA ARG A 74 1.59 15.37 -2.76
C ARG A 74 2.57 14.30 -2.34
N TYR A 75 2.41 13.10 -2.88
CA TYR A 75 3.24 11.96 -2.50
C TYR A 75 4.69 12.18 -2.90
N ASP A 76 4.91 12.70 -4.11
CA ASP A 76 6.28 12.80 -4.63
C ASP A 76 7.12 13.83 -3.88
N ARG A 77 6.50 14.69 -3.08
CA ARG A 77 7.21 15.66 -2.26
C ARG A 77 7.67 15.12 -0.92
N LEU A 78 7.20 13.95 -0.55
CA LEU A 78 7.50 13.39 0.77
C LEU A 78 8.94 12.88 0.84
N SER A 79 9.47 12.82 2.05
CA SER A 79 10.76 12.17 2.30
C SER A 79 10.59 10.66 2.08
N GLN A 80 11.69 9.95 1.96
CA GLN A 80 11.64 8.51 1.80
C GLN A 80 10.96 7.83 2.98
N GLU A 81 11.22 8.32 4.19
CA GLU A 81 10.55 7.79 5.37
C GLU A 81 9.04 7.97 5.29
N GLU A 82 8.61 9.17 4.92
CA GLU A 82 7.18 9.46 4.82
C GLU A 82 6.51 8.63 3.73
N LYS A 83 7.18 8.49 2.59
CA LYS A 83 6.66 7.65 1.50
C LYS A 83 6.45 6.21 1.95
N THR A 84 7.43 5.67 2.64
CA THR A 84 7.35 4.29 3.14
C THR A 84 6.20 4.14 4.12
N LYS A 85 6.03 5.09 5.01
CA LYS A 85 4.93 5.04 5.98
C LYS A 85 3.56 5.16 5.32
N VAL A 86 3.46 5.94 4.25
CA VAL A 86 2.22 6.05 3.47
C VAL A 86 1.89 4.69 2.86
N ILE A 87 2.86 4.04 2.28
CA ILE A 87 2.64 2.72 1.67
C ILE A 87 2.24 1.70 2.74
N ILE A 88 2.90 1.70 3.88
CA ILE A 88 2.52 0.82 4.99
C ILE A 88 1.07 1.09 5.41
N HIS A 89 0.68 2.36 5.48
CA HIS A 89 -0.69 2.75 5.80
C HIS A 89 -1.69 2.09 4.84
N GLU A 90 -1.41 2.18 3.53
CA GLU A 90 -2.33 1.61 2.54
C GLU A 90 -2.35 0.08 2.61
N LEU A 91 -1.21 -0.55 2.83
CA LEU A 91 -1.16 -2.00 2.94
C LEU A 91 -1.88 -2.52 4.19
N LEU A 92 -1.90 -1.72 5.25
CA LEU A 92 -2.63 -2.10 6.47
C LEU A 92 -4.15 -2.15 6.25
N HIS A 93 -4.65 -1.49 5.22
CA HIS A 93 -6.08 -1.60 4.87
C HIS A 93 -6.43 -2.97 4.31
N ILE A 94 -5.44 -3.73 3.84
CA ILE A 94 -5.69 -5.05 3.27
C ILE A 94 -5.81 -6.07 4.41
N PRO A 95 -6.95 -6.78 4.50
CA PRO A 95 -7.16 -7.72 5.60
C PRO A 95 -6.33 -8.99 5.41
N LYS A 96 -6.14 -9.72 6.50
CA LYS A 96 -5.34 -10.94 6.49
C LYS A 96 -5.89 -12.00 5.55
N SER A 97 -7.18 -11.99 5.30
CA SER A 97 -7.79 -12.93 4.36
C SER A 97 -7.39 -12.67 2.91
N PHE A 98 -6.95 -11.45 2.61
CA PHE A 98 -6.64 -11.01 1.25
C PHE A 98 -7.79 -11.36 0.30
N GLY A 99 -9.01 -11.07 0.75
CA GLY A 99 -10.21 -11.55 0.06
C GLY A 99 -11.00 -10.52 -0.72
N GLY A 100 -10.51 -9.28 -0.80
CA GLY A 100 -11.15 -8.23 -1.60
C GLY A 100 -11.84 -7.15 -0.79
N GLY A 101 -11.80 -7.21 0.54
CA GLY A 101 -12.32 -6.15 1.39
C GLY A 101 -11.21 -5.25 1.90
N LEU A 102 -11.59 -4.19 2.61
CA LEU A 102 -10.63 -3.29 3.26
C LEU A 102 -10.96 -3.18 4.73
N ARG A 103 -9.91 -3.03 5.56
CA ARG A 103 -10.09 -2.81 6.99
C ARG A 103 -10.21 -1.32 7.28
N PRO A 104 -11.02 -0.92 8.29
CA PRO A 104 -11.13 0.49 8.66
C PRO A 104 -9.86 0.96 9.36
N HIS A 105 -9.76 2.28 9.55
CA HIS A 105 -8.63 2.84 10.30
C HIS A 105 -8.66 2.39 11.75
N ALA A 106 -9.82 2.47 12.39
CA ALA A 106 -9.93 2.18 13.81
C ALA A 106 -9.51 0.74 14.12
N GLY A 107 -8.50 0.60 14.98
CA GLY A 107 -8.01 -0.69 15.42
C GLY A 107 -7.04 -1.38 14.48
N TYR A 108 -6.89 -0.90 13.24
CA TYR A 108 -6.02 -1.55 12.25
C TYR A 108 -4.98 -0.61 11.68
N VAL A 109 -5.39 0.54 11.19
CA VAL A 109 -4.48 1.48 10.52
C VAL A 109 -4.21 2.64 11.47
N THR A 110 -3.30 2.41 12.40
CA THR A 110 -2.99 3.39 13.45
C THR A 110 -1.54 3.84 13.32
N ARG A 111 -1.25 5.00 13.88
CA ARG A 111 0.13 5.49 13.90
C ARG A 111 1.06 4.47 14.55
N LYS A 112 0.62 3.87 15.64
CA LYS A 112 1.43 2.88 16.35
C LYS A 112 1.76 1.69 15.46
N ALA A 113 0.78 1.16 14.75
CA ALA A 113 1.00 0.03 13.84
C ALA A 113 1.93 0.41 12.70
N ILE A 114 1.75 1.60 12.13
CA ILE A 114 2.60 2.09 11.05
C ILE A 114 4.04 2.22 11.51
N ASP A 115 4.25 2.87 12.65
CA ASP A 115 5.61 3.09 13.17
C ASP A 115 6.30 1.78 13.51
N GLU A 116 5.57 0.82 14.05
CA GLU A 116 6.10 -0.49 14.39
C GLU A 116 6.57 -1.25 13.14
N LEU A 117 5.74 -1.23 12.11
CA LEU A 117 6.10 -1.88 10.84
C LEU A 117 7.25 -1.16 10.15
N TYR A 118 7.25 0.16 10.21
CA TYR A 118 8.35 0.93 9.65
C TYR A 118 9.66 0.58 10.35
N PHE A 119 9.63 0.46 11.66
CA PHE A 119 10.82 0.07 12.43
C PHE A 119 11.34 -1.29 11.96
N ARG A 120 10.45 -2.27 11.81
CA ARG A 120 10.84 -3.60 11.34
C ARG A 120 11.39 -3.57 9.93
N TYR A 121 10.76 -2.79 9.07
CA TYR A 121 11.24 -2.63 7.70
C TYR A 121 12.65 -2.08 7.66
N MET A 122 12.91 -1.04 8.44
CA MET A 122 14.24 -0.42 8.46
C MET A 122 15.28 -1.34 9.07
N ALA A 123 14.94 -2.08 10.09
CA ALA A 123 15.85 -3.04 10.71
C ALA A 123 16.28 -4.11 9.70
N SER A 124 15.33 -4.62 8.93
CA SER A 124 15.61 -5.62 7.91
C SER A 124 16.43 -5.03 6.76
N LYS A 125 16.08 -3.81 6.33
CA LYS A 125 16.76 -3.12 5.25
C LYS A 125 18.24 -2.84 5.58
N ASN A 126 18.52 -2.61 6.86
CA ASN A 126 19.88 -2.30 7.30
C ASN A 126 20.76 -3.55 7.49
N GLY A 127 20.34 -4.67 6.92
CA GLY A 127 21.15 -5.88 6.94
C GLY A 127 21.05 -6.66 8.24
N ASN A 128 19.91 -6.52 8.93
CA ASN A 128 19.73 -7.17 10.23
C ASN A 128 18.45 -8.03 10.24
N PRO A 129 18.19 -8.80 9.19
CA PRO A 129 16.94 -9.53 9.05
C PRO A 129 16.71 -10.59 10.11
N LYS A 130 17.77 -11.12 10.66
CA LYS A 130 17.66 -12.21 11.65
C LYS A 130 17.20 -11.72 13.01
N ARG A 131 17.13 -10.43 13.17
CA ARG A 131 16.64 -9.84 14.41
C ARG A 131 15.13 -9.71 14.42
N ALA A 132 14.54 -9.93 13.30
CA ALA A 132 13.10 -9.83 13.19
C ALA A 132 12.42 -10.88 14.05
#